data_0cada60079f003399da3fb945d251194
#
_entry.id   0cada60079f003399da3fb945d251194
#
_cell.length_a   1.000
_cell.length_b   1.000
_cell.length_c   1.000
_cell.angle_alpha   90.00
_cell.angle_beta   90.00
_cell.angle_gamma   90.00
#
_symmetry.space_group_name_H-M   'P 1'
#
loop_
_entity.id
_entity.type
_entity.pdbx_description
1 polymer ?
#
loop_
_entity_poly.entity_id
_entity_poly.type
_entity_poly.pdbx_seq_one_letter_code
_entity_poly.pdbx_strand_id
1 'polypeptide(L)'
;MQIGKLVQEGAITIKTGPFGTQLKAAEYQETGIPVLNVKNLGYGTVNSAKLDHVGADTVERLQIHLLQQGDIVFGRKGAVDRHAYIDNESDGWMQGSDCIRLRVETDDINPRFLSYYFLTNQHKAFMISMCSHGTTMASLNQKILEQIDFPCLERNYQDKIVEILSKIDEKGRVNQKINENLVA
;
A
#
# COMPACT_ATOMS: atom_id res chain seq x y z
N MET A 1 18.03 1.14 8.39
CA MET A 1 17.88 2.44 7.66
C MET A 1 16.50 2.99 7.94
N GLN A 2 16.38 4.28 8.22
CA GLN A 2 15.09 4.91 8.56
C GLN A 2 14.43 5.51 7.32
N ILE A 3 13.12 5.30 7.15
CA ILE A 3 12.36 5.82 6.01
C ILE A 3 12.44 7.36 5.94
N GLY A 4 12.39 8.05 7.08
CA GLY A 4 12.49 9.52 7.12
C GLY A 4 13.77 10.07 6.53
N LYS A 5 14.90 9.36 6.67
CA LYS A 5 16.15 9.74 6.01
C LYS A 5 16.04 9.64 4.49
N LEU A 6 15.44 8.57 3.99
CA LEU A 6 15.23 8.36 2.56
C LEU A 6 14.23 9.37 1.96
N VAL A 7 13.25 9.82 2.74
CA VAL A 7 12.35 10.90 2.32
C VAL A 7 13.12 12.22 2.18
N GLN A 8 14.00 12.55 3.11
CA GLN A 8 14.86 13.75 3.04
C GLN A 8 15.83 13.72 1.85
N GLU A 9 16.30 12.52 1.49
CA GLU A 9 17.18 12.28 0.33
C GLU A 9 16.43 12.20 -1.00
N GLY A 10 15.08 12.22 -0.99
CA GLY A 10 14.26 12.09 -2.19
C GLY A 10 14.18 10.66 -2.74
N ALA A 11 14.72 9.67 -2.03
CA ALA A 11 14.69 8.25 -2.42
C ALA A 11 13.33 7.57 -2.15
N ILE A 12 12.52 8.17 -1.28
CA ILE A 12 11.13 7.74 -1.01
C ILE A 12 10.25 8.98 -0.97
N THR A 13 9.06 8.86 -1.56
CA THR A 13 7.99 9.87 -1.40
C THR A 13 6.82 9.30 -0.63
N ILE A 14 6.23 10.10 0.28
CA ILE A 14 5.04 9.74 1.03
C ILE A 14 3.94 10.73 0.71
N LYS A 15 2.77 10.24 0.30
CA LYS A 15 1.64 11.08 -0.06
C LYS A 15 0.34 10.58 0.57
N THR A 16 -0.31 11.47 1.30
CA THR A 16 -1.67 11.23 1.78
C THR A 16 -2.66 11.35 0.62
N GLY A 17 -3.68 10.50 0.62
CA GLY A 17 -4.73 10.50 -0.39
C GLY A 17 -5.55 11.80 -0.42
N PRO A 18 -6.35 12.01 -1.45
CA PRO A 18 -7.20 13.18 -1.59
C PRO A 18 -8.25 13.22 -0.46
N PHE A 19 -8.28 14.27 0.35
CA PHE A 19 -9.22 14.38 1.47
C PHE A 19 -9.98 15.70 1.46
N GLY A 20 -11.03 15.77 2.30
CA GLY A 20 -11.90 16.92 2.39
C GLY A 20 -12.74 17.09 1.13
N THR A 21 -12.60 18.23 0.47
CA THR A 21 -13.34 18.57 -0.74
C THR A 21 -12.71 18.06 -2.03
N GLN A 22 -11.52 17.44 -1.97
CA GLN A 22 -10.79 17.00 -3.16
C GLN A 22 -11.44 15.78 -3.84
N LEU A 23 -11.92 14.82 -3.07
CA LEU A 23 -12.66 13.66 -3.57
C LEU A 23 -13.95 13.53 -2.75
N LYS A 24 -15.07 13.88 -3.36
CA LYS A 24 -16.38 13.89 -2.70
C LYS A 24 -17.08 12.55 -2.88
N ALA A 25 -17.92 12.18 -1.92
CA ALA A 25 -18.73 10.95 -2.00
C ALA A 25 -19.62 10.90 -3.28
N ALA A 26 -20.08 12.04 -3.79
CA ALA A 26 -20.88 12.13 -5.00
C ALA A 26 -20.10 11.87 -6.30
N GLU A 27 -18.77 11.82 -6.26
CA GLU A 27 -17.92 11.54 -7.43
C GLU A 27 -17.67 10.03 -7.63
N TYR A 28 -18.07 9.21 -6.66
CA TYR A 28 -18.01 7.75 -6.81
C TYR A 28 -19.10 7.26 -7.78
N GLN A 29 -18.72 6.33 -8.66
CA GLN A 29 -19.55 5.77 -9.72
C GLN A 29 -19.53 4.23 -9.64
N GLU A 30 -20.44 3.59 -10.38
CA GLU A 30 -20.44 2.12 -10.49
C GLU A 30 -19.33 1.58 -11.38
N THR A 31 -18.89 2.38 -12.35
CA THR A 31 -17.85 2.01 -13.31
C THR A 31 -16.84 3.14 -13.49
N GLY A 32 -15.64 2.83 -13.97
CA GLY A 32 -14.57 3.81 -14.19
C GLY A 32 -13.22 3.33 -13.65
N ILE A 33 -12.38 4.27 -13.20
CA ILE A 33 -11.09 3.94 -12.62
C ILE A 33 -11.31 3.50 -11.15
N PRO A 34 -10.80 2.30 -10.76
CA PRO A 34 -10.96 1.80 -9.40
C PRO A 34 -10.29 2.69 -8.37
N VAL A 35 -10.89 2.79 -7.17
CA VAL A 35 -10.36 3.53 -6.03
C VAL A 35 -9.93 2.54 -4.95
N LEU A 36 -8.65 2.57 -4.58
CA LEU A 36 -8.12 1.76 -3.50
C LEU A 36 -8.40 2.43 -2.15
N ASN A 37 -9.45 1.98 -1.49
CA ASN A 37 -9.85 2.42 -0.16
C ASN A 37 -9.30 1.50 0.95
N VAL A 38 -9.40 1.92 2.23
CA VAL A 38 -8.93 1.13 3.38
C VAL A 38 -9.56 -0.27 3.43
N LYS A 39 -10.82 -0.42 3.02
CA LYS A 39 -11.53 -1.72 2.93
C LYS A 39 -10.88 -2.71 1.96
N ASN A 40 -10.09 -2.20 1.02
CA ASN A 40 -9.42 -2.97 -0.02
C ASN A 40 -7.98 -3.35 0.34
N LEU A 41 -7.46 -2.89 1.48
CA LEU A 41 -6.10 -3.19 1.93
C LEU A 41 -6.04 -4.56 2.61
N GLY A 42 -5.17 -5.41 2.08
CA GLY A 42 -4.84 -6.71 2.67
C GLY A 42 -3.51 -6.67 3.43
N TYR A 43 -2.80 -7.78 3.42
CA TYR A 43 -1.44 -7.92 3.93
C TYR A 43 -0.48 -8.09 2.74
N GLY A 44 -0.02 -6.97 2.18
CA GLY A 44 0.79 -6.93 0.95
C GLY A 44 -0.01 -7.25 -0.33
N THR A 45 -1.34 -7.22 -0.26
CA THR A 45 -2.24 -7.57 -1.36
C THR A 45 -3.40 -6.58 -1.45
N VAL A 46 -4.01 -6.48 -2.64
CA VAL A 46 -5.26 -5.75 -2.88
C VAL A 46 -6.44 -6.70 -2.82
N ASN A 47 -7.47 -6.35 -2.06
CA ASN A 47 -8.77 -7.02 -2.10
C ASN A 47 -9.67 -6.29 -3.11
N SER A 48 -9.87 -6.88 -4.28
CA SER A 48 -10.68 -6.32 -5.36
C SER A 48 -12.19 -6.57 -5.23
N ALA A 49 -12.63 -7.27 -4.20
CA ALA A 49 -14.06 -7.43 -3.93
C ALA A 49 -14.68 -6.08 -3.51
N LYS A 50 -15.65 -5.55 -4.25
CA LYS A 50 -16.36 -4.29 -3.96
C LYS A 50 -15.45 -3.05 -4.04
N LEU A 51 -14.91 -2.79 -5.22
CA LEU A 51 -14.22 -1.55 -5.55
C LEU A 51 -15.23 -0.41 -5.76
N ASP A 52 -14.88 0.76 -5.28
CA ASP A 52 -15.51 2.01 -5.71
C ASP A 52 -14.75 2.52 -6.95
N HIS A 53 -15.39 3.31 -7.80
CA HIS A 53 -14.79 3.84 -9.02
C HIS A 53 -15.00 5.34 -9.12
N VAL A 54 -14.18 6.01 -9.93
CA VAL A 54 -14.31 7.44 -10.26
C VAL A 54 -14.22 7.65 -11.76
N GLY A 55 -14.85 8.74 -12.23
CA GLY A 55 -14.83 9.12 -13.62
C GLY A 55 -13.53 9.76 -14.10
N ALA A 56 -13.37 9.87 -15.42
CA ALA A 56 -12.17 10.43 -16.05
C ALA A 56 -11.86 11.87 -15.60
N ASP A 57 -12.87 12.72 -15.45
CA ASP A 57 -12.70 14.12 -14.99
C ASP A 57 -12.09 14.20 -13.59
N THR A 58 -12.52 13.29 -12.68
CA THR A 58 -11.94 13.20 -11.33
C THR A 58 -10.50 12.72 -11.39
N VAL A 59 -10.20 11.76 -12.25
CA VAL A 59 -8.84 11.23 -12.47
C VAL A 59 -7.93 12.32 -13.01
N GLU A 60 -8.35 13.08 -14.01
CA GLU A 60 -7.57 14.19 -14.58
C GLU A 60 -7.23 15.24 -13.53
N ARG A 61 -8.19 15.61 -12.70
CA ARG A 61 -8.01 16.59 -11.63
C ARG A 61 -7.11 16.08 -10.49
N LEU A 62 -7.10 14.77 -10.23
CA LEU A 62 -6.41 14.12 -9.12
C LEU A 62 -5.24 13.23 -9.56
N GLN A 63 -4.64 13.46 -10.73
CA GLN A 63 -3.55 12.66 -11.32
C GLN A 63 -2.41 12.37 -10.35
N ILE A 64 -2.10 13.31 -9.44
CA ILE A 64 -1.04 13.15 -8.44
C ILE A 64 -1.32 12.05 -7.42
N HIS A 65 -2.55 11.54 -7.37
CA HIS A 65 -2.99 10.44 -6.52
C HIS A 65 -3.15 9.12 -7.28
N LEU A 66 -2.79 9.07 -8.55
CA LEU A 66 -2.72 7.80 -9.28
C LEU A 66 -1.61 6.92 -8.71
N LEU A 67 -1.97 5.68 -8.51
CA LEU A 67 -1.06 4.64 -8.05
C LEU A 67 -0.25 4.11 -9.23
N GLN A 68 0.97 3.72 -8.95
CA GLN A 68 1.87 3.09 -9.91
C GLN A 68 2.36 1.75 -9.37
N GLN A 69 2.69 0.84 -10.25
CA GLN A 69 3.33 -0.41 -9.87
C GLN A 69 4.53 -0.15 -8.96
N GLY A 70 4.61 -0.87 -7.85
CA GLY A 70 5.64 -0.69 -6.84
C GLY A 70 5.22 0.23 -5.69
N ASP A 71 4.14 0.98 -5.80
CA ASP A 71 3.60 1.75 -4.68
C ASP A 71 3.18 0.85 -3.53
N ILE A 72 3.34 1.33 -2.30
CA ILE A 72 2.85 0.68 -1.09
C ILE A 72 1.85 1.61 -0.43
N VAL A 73 0.63 1.12 -0.22
CA VAL A 73 -0.48 1.94 0.28
C VAL A 73 -0.94 1.44 1.63
N PHE A 74 -0.93 2.31 2.63
CA PHE A 74 -1.35 2.05 4.01
C PHE A 74 -2.70 2.69 4.30
N GLY A 75 -3.45 2.08 5.25
CA GLY A 75 -4.66 2.68 5.80
C GLY A 75 -4.33 3.70 6.90
N ARG A 76 -4.98 4.87 6.86
CA ARG A 76 -4.78 5.93 7.86
C ARG A 76 -5.51 5.68 9.17
N LYS A 77 -6.59 4.91 9.15
CA LYS A 77 -7.46 4.68 10.32
C LYS A 77 -7.83 3.22 10.43
N GLY A 78 -7.91 2.73 11.66
CA GLY A 78 -8.32 1.37 11.98
C GLY A 78 -7.26 0.33 11.66
N ALA A 79 -7.24 -0.18 10.44
CA ALA A 79 -6.33 -1.25 10.00
C ALA A 79 -4.93 -0.70 9.64
N VAL A 80 -4.25 -0.09 10.60
CA VAL A 80 -2.93 0.57 10.41
C VAL A 80 -1.77 -0.41 10.21
N ASP A 81 -1.97 -1.68 10.52
CA ASP A 81 -1.03 -2.79 10.31
C ASP A 81 -1.13 -3.42 8.90
N ARG A 82 -2.10 -2.97 8.10
CA ARG A 82 -2.33 -3.45 6.74
C ARG A 82 -1.78 -2.50 5.70
N HIS A 83 -1.32 -3.10 4.61
CA HIS A 83 -0.94 -2.35 3.42
C HIS A 83 -1.27 -3.16 2.15
N ALA A 84 -1.40 -2.48 1.04
CA ALA A 84 -1.42 -3.07 -0.29
C ALA A 84 -0.11 -2.75 -1.02
N TYR A 85 0.42 -3.72 -1.73
CA TYR A 85 1.44 -3.53 -2.75
C TYR A 85 0.76 -3.43 -4.11
N ILE A 86 1.07 -2.39 -4.87
CA ILE A 86 0.47 -2.15 -6.17
C ILE A 86 1.26 -2.93 -7.23
N ASP A 87 0.59 -3.88 -7.84
CA ASP A 87 1.08 -4.71 -8.93
C ASP A 87 0.58 -4.21 -10.30
N ASN A 88 0.84 -4.96 -11.37
CA ASN A 88 0.38 -4.61 -12.70
C ASN A 88 -1.15 -4.52 -12.84
N GLU A 89 -1.91 -5.29 -12.05
CA GLU A 89 -3.38 -5.32 -12.13
C GLU A 89 -4.00 -4.07 -11.51
N SER A 90 -3.32 -3.49 -10.51
CA SER A 90 -3.76 -2.30 -9.77
C SER A 90 -3.01 -1.02 -10.17
N ASP A 91 -2.14 -1.09 -11.19
CA ASP A 91 -1.49 0.08 -11.79
C ASP A 91 -2.53 1.04 -12.37
N GLY A 92 -2.34 2.34 -12.15
CA GLY A 92 -3.27 3.38 -12.61
C GLY A 92 -4.55 3.53 -11.77
N TRP A 93 -4.72 2.78 -10.69
CA TRP A 93 -5.86 2.98 -9.78
C TRP A 93 -5.73 4.28 -8.99
N MET A 94 -6.85 4.82 -8.52
CA MET A 94 -6.87 6.03 -7.70
C MET A 94 -6.61 5.69 -6.21
N GLN A 95 -5.74 6.44 -5.56
CA GLN A 95 -5.55 6.37 -4.12
C GLN A 95 -6.78 6.93 -3.38
N GLY A 96 -7.32 6.16 -2.43
CA GLY A 96 -8.46 6.58 -1.61
C GLY A 96 -8.10 7.62 -0.54
N SER A 97 -9.11 8.32 -0.05
CA SER A 97 -8.94 9.47 0.88
C SER A 97 -8.27 9.11 2.20
N ASP A 98 -8.62 7.96 2.79
CA ASP A 98 -8.07 7.50 4.06
C ASP A 98 -6.86 6.57 3.89
N CYS A 99 -6.10 6.76 2.80
CA CYS A 99 -4.89 6.01 2.49
C CYS A 99 -3.65 6.92 2.49
N ILE A 100 -2.48 6.33 2.75
CA ILE A 100 -1.17 6.97 2.59
C ILE A 100 -0.35 6.09 1.66
N ARG A 101 0.14 6.67 0.57
CA ARG A 101 1.04 6.03 -0.38
C ARG A 101 2.50 6.29 0.00
N LEU A 102 3.31 5.25 -0.06
CA LEU A 102 4.76 5.28 -0.06
C LEU A 102 5.24 4.82 -1.44
N ARG A 103 6.07 5.61 -2.10
CA ARG A 103 6.68 5.29 -3.39
C ARG A 103 8.19 5.33 -3.27
N VAL A 104 8.85 4.32 -3.78
CA VAL A 104 10.32 4.25 -3.88
C VAL A 104 10.73 4.91 -5.19
N GLU A 105 11.64 5.87 -5.11
CA GLU A 105 12.12 6.68 -6.24
C GLU A 105 13.60 6.37 -6.59
N THR A 106 14.18 5.33 -6.00
CA THR A 106 15.58 4.91 -6.20
C THR A 106 15.66 3.45 -6.61
N ASP A 107 16.68 3.10 -7.39
CA ASP A 107 16.97 1.72 -7.78
C ASP A 107 17.65 0.91 -6.64
N ASP A 108 18.11 1.54 -5.57
CA ASP A 108 18.78 0.87 -4.46
C ASP A 108 17.83 0.06 -3.56
N ILE A 109 16.54 0.34 -3.64
CA ILE A 109 15.50 -0.31 -2.82
C ILE A 109 14.51 -1.03 -3.74
N ASN A 110 14.33 -2.33 -3.51
CA ASN A 110 13.26 -3.07 -4.14
C ASN A 110 11.93 -2.82 -3.41
N PRO A 111 10.92 -2.20 -4.05
CA PRO A 111 9.65 -1.90 -3.38
C PRO A 111 8.94 -3.16 -2.84
N ARG A 112 9.07 -4.30 -3.54
CA ARG A 112 8.48 -5.56 -3.10
C ARG A 112 9.17 -6.11 -1.84
N PHE A 113 10.50 -5.94 -1.73
CA PHE A 113 11.23 -6.28 -0.52
C PHE A 113 10.73 -5.47 0.67
N LEU A 114 10.52 -4.15 0.48
CA LEU A 114 9.99 -3.28 1.51
C LEU A 114 8.56 -3.69 1.93
N SER A 115 7.72 -4.07 0.96
CA SER A 115 6.39 -4.62 1.24
C SER A 115 6.47 -5.91 2.08
N TYR A 116 7.39 -6.83 1.78
CA TYR A 116 7.59 -8.04 2.60
C TYR A 116 8.09 -7.72 4.00
N TYR A 117 8.98 -6.74 4.15
CA TYR A 117 9.40 -6.29 5.47
C TYR A 117 8.20 -5.81 6.31
N PHE A 118 7.25 -5.09 5.71
CA PHE A 118 6.04 -4.63 6.39
C PHE A 118 5.08 -5.76 6.81
N LEU A 119 5.28 -6.98 6.35
CA LEU A 119 4.54 -8.16 6.82
C LEU A 119 5.14 -8.79 8.08
N THR A 120 6.35 -8.40 8.49
CA THR A 120 7.02 -8.96 9.66
C THR A 120 6.29 -8.61 10.96
N ASN A 121 6.37 -9.49 11.94
CA ASN A 121 5.79 -9.25 13.27
C ASN A 121 6.41 -8.02 13.95
N GLN A 122 7.70 -7.76 13.73
CA GLN A 122 8.39 -6.60 14.25
C GLN A 122 7.75 -5.30 13.74
N HIS A 123 7.52 -5.20 12.42
CA HIS A 123 6.87 -4.03 11.85
C HIS A 123 5.42 -3.87 12.34
N LYS A 124 4.64 -4.95 12.38
CA LYS A 124 3.26 -4.92 12.87
C LYS A 124 3.18 -4.43 14.33
N ALA A 125 4.05 -4.94 15.19
CA ALA A 125 4.12 -4.51 16.59
C ALA A 125 4.48 -3.01 16.70
N PHE A 126 5.44 -2.53 15.88
CA PHE A 126 5.79 -1.11 15.80
C PHE A 126 4.57 -0.27 15.40
N MET A 127 3.86 -0.64 14.32
CA MET A 127 2.70 0.11 13.83
C MET A 127 1.58 0.19 14.86
N ILE A 128 1.26 -0.93 15.52
CA ILE A 128 0.24 -0.98 16.57
C ILE A 128 0.66 -0.07 17.72
N SER A 129 1.91 -0.16 18.18
CA SER A 129 2.43 0.69 19.26
C SER A 129 2.35 2.17 18.94
N MET A 130 2.80 2.57 17.73
CA MET A 130 2.87 3.99 17.34
C MET A 130 1.52 4.61 17.00
N CYS A 131 0.57 3.82 16.50
CA CYS A 131 -0.73 4.32 16.06
C CYS A 131 -1.81 4.29 17.15
N SER A 132 -1.61 3.57 18.26
CA SER A 132 -2.64 3.36 19.30
C SER A 132 -2.59 4.37 20.46
N HIS A 133 -1.67 5.35 20.43
CA HIS A 133 -1.49 6.27 21.56
C HIS A 133 -2.68 7.24 21.72
N GLY A 134 -3.47 7.03 22.76
CA GLY A 134 -4.42 8.01 23.28
C GLY A 134 -5.72 8.23 22.49
N THR A 135 -6.03 7.40 21.51
CA THR A 135 -7.23 7.53 20.69
C THR A 135 -8.07 6.25 20.67
N THR A 136 -9.39 6.43 20.54
CA THR A 136 -10.35 5.31 20.40
C THR A 136 -10.14 4.50 19.13
N MET A 137 -9.44 5.05 18.13
CA MET A 137 -9.14 4.43 16.84
C MET A 137 -7.68 4.67 16.48
N ALA A 138 -6.95 3.61 16.16
CA ALA A 138 -5.58 3.70 15.67
C ALA A 138 -5.49 4.61 14.43
N SER A 139 -4.54 5.53 14.43
CA SER A 139 -4.37 6.52 13.36
C SER A 139 -2.92 6.60 12.90
N LEU A 140 -2.72 6.44 11.59
CA LEU A 140 -1.45 6.54 10.91
C LEU A 140 -1.29 7.90 10.23
N ASN A 141 -0.11 8.47 10.31
CA ASN A 141 0.28 9.68 9.58
C ASN A 141 1.69 9.52 8.97
N GLN A 142 2.10 10.47 8.13
CA GLN A 142 3.41 10.45 7.47
C GLN A 142 4.58 10.39 8.44
N LYS A 143 4.51 11.13 9.56
CA LYS A 143 5.57 11.16 10.58
C LYS A 143 5.82 9.80 11.22
N ILE A 144 4.78 8.96 11.37
CA ILE A 144 4.93 7.60 11.89
C ILE A 144 5.62 6.73 10.84
N LEU A 145 5.25 6.84 9.55
CA LEU A 145 5.93 6.11 8.47
C LEU A 145 7.41 6.49 8.38
N GLU A 146 7.75 7.77 8.56
CA GLU A 146 9.13 8.24 8.55
C GLU A 146 9.99 7.65 9.68
N GLN A 147 9.38 7.21 10.78
CA GLN A 147 10.07 6.59 11.92
C GLN A 147 10.36 5.09 11.74
N ILE A 148 9.84 4.48 10.68
CA ILE A 148 10.08 3.06 10.43
C ILE A 148 11.55 2.83 10.08
N ASP A 149 12.18 1.91 10.82
CA ASP A 149 13.49 1.36 10.49
C ASP A 149 13.33 0.03 9.76
N PHE A 150 14.08 -0.16 8.66
CA PHE A 150 14.12 -1.41 7.95
C PHE A 150 15.56 -1.84 7.63
N PRO A 151 15.82 -3.14 7.34
CA PRO A 151 17.16 -3.64 7.06
C PRO A 151 17.77 -2.96 5.83
N CYS A 152 19.00 -2.43 6.01
CA CYS A 152 19.78 -1.90 4.90
C CYS A 152 20.55 -3.04 4.25
N LEU A 153 20.00 -3.66 3.23
CA LEU A 153 20.61 -4.69 2.43
C LEU A 153 20.98 -4.14 1.05
N GLU A 154 22.04 -4.66 0.45
CA GLU A 154 22.34 -4.38 -0.96
C GLU A 154 21.20 -4.89 -1.86
N ARG A 155 20.93 -4.20 -2.95
CA ARG A 155 19.82 -4.48 -3.87
C ARG A 155 19.77 -5.93 -4.33
N ASN A 156 20.91 -6.54 -4.65
CA ASN A 156 20.99 -7.93 -5.08
C ASN A 156 20.52 -8.95 -4.03
N TYR A 157 20.69 -8.66 -2.73
CA TYR A 157 20.15 -9.49 -1.64
C TYR A 157 18.64 -9.28 -1.49
N GLN A 158 18.16 -8.03 -1.63
CA GLN A 158 16.74 -7.73 -1.62
C GLN A 158 16.03 -8.51 -2.74
N ASP A 159 16.58 -8.49 -3.96
CA ASP A 159 16.02 -9.17 -5.13
C ASP A 159 15.95 -10.70 -4.94
N LYS A 160 16.97 -11.32 -4.36
CA LYS A 160 16.96 -12.75 -4.03
C LYS A 160 15.86 -13.10 -3.01
N ILE A 161 15.68 -12.27 -1.99
CA ILE A 161 14.62 -12.47 -1.00
C ILE A 161 13.25 -12.36 -1.68
N VAL A 162 13.07 -11.35 -2.53
CA VAL A 162 11.82 -11.16 -3.29
C VAL A 162 11.56 -12.35 -4.21
N GLU A 163 12.55 -12.85 -4.91
CA GLU A 163 12.41 -14.03 -5.79
C GLU A 163 11.88 -15.26 -5.03
N ILE A 164 12.40 -15.52 -3.84
CA ILE A 164 11.97 -16.66 -3.03
C ILE A 164 10.55 -16.47 -2.51
N LEU A 165 10.27 -15.30 -1.91
CA LEU A 165 8.98 -15.03 -1.27
C LEU A 165 7.85 -14.91 -2.29
N SER A 166 8.10 -14.30 -3.46
CA SER A 166 7.09 -14.20 -4.50
C SER A 166 6.69 -15.54 -5.12
N LYS A 167 7.61 -16.51 -5.20
CA LYS A 167 7.29 -17.90 -5.61
C LYS A 167 6.38 -18.59 -4.59
N ILE A 168 6.55 -18.31 -3.30
CA ILE A 168 5.69 -18.84 -2.23
C ILE A 168 4.29 -18.22 -2.33
N ASP A 169 4.20 -16.90 -2.52
CA ASP A 169 2.93 -16.18 -2.69
C ASP A 169 2.17 -16.70 -3.93
N GLU A 170 2.87 -16.89 -5.04
CA GLU A 170 2.27 -17.42 -6.27
C GLU A 170 1.70 -18.82 -6.06
N LYS A 171 2.46 -19.71 -5.41
CA LYS A 171 2.00 -21.04 -5.06
C LYS A 171 0.76 -21.01 -4.17
N GLY A 172 0.72 -20.09 -3.20
CA GLY A 172 -0.46 -19.83 -2.36
C GLY A 172 -1.68 -19.43 -3.19
N ARG A 173 -1.52 -18.49 -4.13
CA ARG A 173 -2.61 -18.05 -5.02
C ARG A 173 -3.11 -19.18 -5.93
N VAL A 174 -2.20 -19.96 -6.49
CA VAL A 174 -2.59 -21.11 -7.33
C VAL A 174 -3.38 -22.13 -6.52
N ASN A 175 -2.93 -22.47 -5.31
CA ASN A 175 -3.64 -23.40 -4.43
C ASN A 175 -5.04 -22.89 -4.06
N GLN A 176 -5.16 -21.59 -3.79
CA GLN A 176 -6.48 -20.99 -3.50
C GLN A 176 -7.42 -21.12 -4.70
N LYS A 177 -6.97 -20.80 -5.92
CA LYS A 177 -7.77 -20.96 -7.15
C LYS A 177 -8.20 -22.42 -7.38
N ILE A 178 -7.29 -23.39 -7.12
CA ILE A 178 -7.61 -24.81 -7.21
C ILE A 178 -8.73 -25.17 -6.23
N ASN A 179 -8.62 -24.73 -4.97
CA ASN A 179 -9.64 -25.00 -3.96
C ASN A 179 -10.99 -24.38 -4.30
N GLU A 180 -11.02 -23.14 -4.82
CA GLU A 180 -12.25 -22.49 -5.27
C GLU A 180 -12.93 -23.28 -6.40
N ASN A 181 -12.15 -23.82 -7.36
CA ASN A 181 -12.66 -24.63 -8.46
C ASN A 181 -13.13 -26.05 -8.02
N LEU A 182 -12.62 -26.58 -6.90
CA LEU A 182 -13.03 -27.89 -6.38
C LEU A 182 -14.33 -27.82 -5.57
N VAL A 183 -14.74 -26.63 -5.13
CA VAL A 183 -15.94 -26.43 -4.30
C VAL A 183 -17.12 -25.91 -5.15
N ALA A 184 -16.88 -25.50 -6.38
CA ALA A 184 -17.90 -25.07 -7.36
C ALA A 184 -18.46 -26.26 -8.13
#